data_d9903850a4bcc031df11e3e736db7c75
#
_entry.id   d9903850a4bcc031df11e3e736db7c75
#
_cell.length_a   1.000
_cell.length_b   1.000
_cell.length_c   1.000
_cell.angle_alpha   90.00
_cell.angle_beta   90.00
_cell.angle_gamma   90.00
#
_symmetry.space_group_name_H-M   'P 1'
#
loop_
_entity.id
_entity.type
_entity.pdbx_description
1 polymer ?
#
loop_
_entity_poly.entity_id
_entity_poly.type
_entity_poly.pdbx_seq_one_letter_code
_entity_poly.pdbx_strand_id
1 'polypeptide(L)'
;KAVNTMDSMVGYKNERYLNFGRTAAKLDDVVNYIPARISAALMIAAAYGPGKQFSGKDALRIFKRDRYNHASPNSAQTEAACAGALHLCLAGDASYFGKIVKKPFIGDDLRPVEAEDIVRVNVLLYRSAVIGEILCLLALLVVTLF
;
A
#
# COMPACT_ATOMS: atom_id res chain seq x y z
N LYS A 1 -5.62 15.02 1.45
CA LYS A 1 -6.77 14.66 2.30
C LYS A 1 -8.12 15.00 1.64
N ALA A 2 -8.35 16.23 1.16
CA ALA A 2 -9.61 16.64 0.52
C ALA A 2 -9.98 15.75 -0.69
N VAL A 3 -9.04 15.45 -1.58
CA VAL A 3 -9.24 14.58 -2.75
C VAL A 3 -9.66 13.17 -2.32
N ASN A 4 -8.95 12.58 -1.37
CA ASN A 4 -9.25 11.26 -0.83
C ASN A 4 -10.63 11.20 -0.15
N THR A 5 -11.00 12.27 0.58
CA THR A 5 -12.34 12.38 1.16
C THR A 5 -13.43 12.45 0.06
N MET A 6 -13.16 13.23 -1.00
CA MET A 6 -14.09 13.34 -2.13
C MET A 6 -14.30 12.00 -2.83
N ASP A 7 -13.23 11.25 -3.10
CA ASP A 7 -13.31 9.90 -3.66
C ASP A 7 -14.12 8.97 -2.75
N SER A 8 -13.83 8.96 -1.46
CA SER A 8 -14.55 8.13 -0.48
C SER A 8 -16.04 8.45 -0.35
N MET A 9 -16.46 9.68 -0.63
CA MET A 9 -17.86 10.10 -0.52
C MET A 9 -18.65 9.91 -1.81
N VAL A 10 -18.03 10.14 -2.97
CA VAL A 10 -18.74 10.16 -4.26
C VAL A 10 -18.12 9.29 -5.34
N GLY A 11 -16.97 8.68 -5.12
CA GLY A 11 -16.25 7.83 -6.08
C GLY A 11 -16.93 6.49 -6.38
N TYR A 12 -18.07 6.20 -5.77
CA TYR A 12 -18.82 4.97 -5.98
C TYR A 12 -19.50 4.93 -7.35
N LYS A 13 -19.48 3.75 -8.00
CA LYS A 13 -20.16 3.47 -9.27
C LYS A 13 -21.66 3.27 -9.05
N ASN A 14 -22.37 4.34 -8.70
CA ASN A 14 -23.84 4.35 -8.67
C ASN A 14 -24.38 5.29 -9.76
N GLU A 15 -25.63 5.10 -10.18
CA GLU A 15 -26.25 5.86 -11.27
C GLU A 15 -26.23 7.37 -11.04
N ARG A 16 -26.39 7.81 -9.79
CA ARG A 16 -26.46 9.22 -9.41
C ARG A 16 -25.10 9.94 -9.53
N TYR A 17 -23.99 9.25 -9.26
CA TYR A 17 -22.65 9.86 -9.18
C TYR A 17 -21.68 9.31 -10.21
N LEU A 18 -22.14 8.54 -11.20
CA LEU A 18 -21.28 7.80 -12.12
C LEU A 18 -20.22 8.70 -12.81
N ASN A 19 -20.62 9.85 -13.31
CA ASN A 19 -19.73 10.77 -14.00
C ASN A 19 -18.89 11.63 -13.04
N PHE A 20 -19.52 12.17 -12.00
CA PHE A 20 -18.85 13.01 -11.00
C PHE A 20 -17.88 12.20 -10.14
N GLY A 21 -18.31 11.03 -9.67
CA GLY A 21 -17.49 10.12 -8.87
C GLY A 21 -16.30 9.56 -9.65
N ARG A 22 -16.45 9.31 -10.96
CA ARG A 22 -15.34 8.90 -11.82
C ARG A 22 -14.22 9.94 -11.88
N THR A 23 -14.56 11.22 -11.86
CA THR A 23 -13.57 12.31 -11.84
C THR A 23 -12.84 12.35 -10.50
N ALA A 24 -13.57 12.20 -9.38
CA ALA A 24 -13.00 12.14 -8.04
C ALA A 24 -12.02 10.95 -7.89
N ALA A 25 -12.44 9.76 -8.32
CA ALA A 25 -11.59 8.55 -8.28
C ALA A 25 -10.32 8.69 -9.13
N LYS A 26 -10.44 9.23 -10.34
CA LYS A 26 -9.27 9.46 -11.20
C LYS A 26 -8.31 10.50 -10.63
N LEU A 27 -8.84 11.56 -10.01
CA LEU A 27 -8.01 12.59 -9.37
C LEU A 27 -7.26 11.99 -8.17
N ASP A 28 -7.94 11.16 -7.38
CA ASP A 28 -7.32 10.43 -6.26
C ASP A 28 -6.20 9.51 -6.74
N ASP A 29 -6.44 8.74 -7.81
CA ASP A 29 -5.43 7.89 -8.42
C ASP A 29 -4.18 8.68 -8.88
N VAL A 30 -4.36 9.85 -9.49
CA VAL A 30 -3.24 10.70 -9.93
C VAL A 30 -2.46 11.29 -8.76
N VAL A 31 -3.16 11.85 -7.77
CA VAL A 31 -2.52 12.51 -6.61
C VAL A 31 -1.76 11.49 -5.75
N ASN A 32 -2.29 10.28 -5.60
CA ASN A 32 -1.66 9.22 -4.82
C ASN A 32 -0.63 8.39 -5.59
N TYR A 33 -0.44 8.64 -6.90
CA TYR A 33 0.43 7.82 -7.73
C TYR A 33 1.89 7.80 -7.24
N ILE A 34 2.48 8.96 -7.01
CA ILE A 34 3.86 9.09 -6.52
C ILE A 34 3.95 8.69 -5.04
N PRO A 35 3.10 9.21 -4.13
CA PRO A 35 3.13 8.83 -2.72
C PRO A 35 3.06 7.31 -2.47
N ALA A 36 2.19 6.59 -3.17
CA ALA A 36 2.04 5.14 -3.00
C ALA A 36 3.33 4.39 -3.33
N ARG A 37 4.06 4.81 -4.35
CA ARG A 37 5.32 4.18 -4.77
C ARG A 37 6.46 4.51 -3.82
N ILE A 38 6.54 5.76 -3.35
CA ILE A 38 7.51 6.15 -2.33
C ILE A 38 7.25 5.36 -1.04
N SER A 39 6.00 5.28 -0.59
CA SER A 39 5.64 4.51 0.61
C SER A 39 6.01 3.04 0.50
N ALA A 40 5.76 2.40 -0.65
CA ALA A 40 6.16 1.02 -0.89
C ALA A 40 7.68 0.85 -0.88
N ALA A 41 8.44 1.77 -1.49
CA ALA A 41 9.90 1.73 -1.49
C ALA A 41 10.46 1.87 -0.06
N LEU A 42 9.91 2.79 0.74
CA LEU A 42 10.28 2.97 2.14
C LEU A 42 9.96 1.73 2.98
N MET A 43 8.81 1.10 2.73
CA MET A 43 8.42 -0.13 3.42
C MET A 43 9.35 -1.30 3.06
N ILE A 44 9.73 -1.44 1.79
CA ILE A 44 10.72 -2.43 1.37
C ILE A 44 12.07 -2.16 2.06
N ALA A 45 12.54 -0.91 2.07
CA ALA A 45 13.77 -0.54 2.77
C ALA A 45 13.69 -0.87 4.28
N ALA A 46 12.57 -0.56 4.93
CA ALA A 46 12.33 -0.87 6.34
C ALA A 46 12.35 -2.39 6.63
N ALA A 47 11.90 -3.21 5.67
CA ALA A 47 11.91 -4.66 5.79
C ALA A 47 13.32 -5.27 5.70
N TYR A 48 14.31 -4.56 5.13
CA TYR A 48 15.73 -4.93 5.21
C TYR A 48 16.38 -4.60 6.56
N GLY A 49 15.69 -3.84 7.42
CA GLY A 49 16.19 -3.49 8.74
C GLY A 49 16.36 -4.70 9.67
N PRO A 50 16.99 -4.50 10.83
CA PRO A 50 17.27 -5.58 11.76
C PRO A 50 16.02 -6.27 12.28
N GLY A 51 16.09 -7.61 12.43
CA GLY A 51 15.01 -8.45 12.94
C GLY A 51 14.60 -9.55 11.96
N LYS A 52 14.47 -10.78 12.46
CA LYS A 52 14.16 -11.97 11.65
C LYS A 52 12.68 -12.04 11.21
N GLN A 53 11.86 -11.11 11.68
CA GLN A 53 10.42 -11.11 11.42
C GLN A 53 10.03 -10.50 10.08
N PHE A 54 10.97 -9.87 9.36
CA PHE A 54 10.75 -9.23 8.06
C PHE A 54 11.74 -9.76 7.03
N SER A 55 11.27 -9.90 5.79
CA SER A 55 12.08 -10.23 4.62
C SER A 55 12.04 -9.10 3.60
N GLY A 56 13.07 -8.26 3.56
CA GLY A 56 13.19 -7.21 2.53
C GLY A 56 13.32 -7.78 1.11
N LYS A 57 13.96 -8.96 0.97
CA LYS A 57 14.09 -9.66 -0.31
C LYS A 57 12.73 -10.10 -0.84
N ASP A 58 11.89 -10.70 0.01
CA ASP A 58 10.56 -11.15 -0.39
C ASP A 58 9.61 -9.96 -0.56
N ALA A 59 9.73 -8.90 0.26
CA ALA A 59 9.01 -7.65 0.06
C ALA A 59 9.23 -7.09 -1.35
N LEU A 60 10.48 -7.02 -1.82
CA LEU A 60 10.82 -6.55 -3.17
C LEU A 60 10.32 -7.51 -4.26
N ARG A 61 10.43 -8.82 -4.02
CA ARG A 61 9.99 -9.85 -4.97
C ARG A 61 8.47 -9.78 -5.20
N ILE A 62 7.69 -9.77 -4.11
CA ILE A 62 6.23 -9.72 -4.17
C ILE A 62 5.76 -8.35 -4.71
N PHE A 63 6.39 -7.25 -4.29
CA PHE A 63 6.10 -5.94 -4.85
C PHE A 63 6.24 -5.92 -6.38
N LYS A 64 7.32 -6.46 -6.94
CA LYS A 64 7.52 -6.50 -8.39
C LYS A 64 6.46 -7.34 -9.10
N ARG A 65 6.00 -8.42 -8.50
CA ARG A 65 5.02 -9.35 -9.08
C ARG A 65 3.58 -8.83 -8.96
N ASP A 66 3.18 -8.35 -7.76
CA ASP A 66 1.78 -8.20 -7.38
C ASP A 66 1.30 -6.76 -7.23
N ARG A 67 2.18 -5.76 -7.34
CA ARG A 67 1.83 -4.34 -7.12
C ARG A 67 0.71 -3.77 -8.00
N TYR A 68 0.23 -4.53 -8.97
CA TYR A 68 -0.88 -4.17 -9.83
C TYR A 68 -2.11 -5.07 -9.65
N ASN A 69 -2.09 -5.98 -8.68
CA ASN A 69 -3.18 -6.89 -8.38
C ASN A 69 -4.31 -6.22 -7.58
N HIS A 70 -4.69 -5.01 -7.96
CA HIS A 70 -5.80 -4.26 -7.38
C HIS A 70 -6.46 -3.35 -8.43
N ALA A 71 -7.75 -3.04 -8.23
CA ALA A 71 -8.50 -2.17 -9.14
C ALA A 71 -7.97 -0.72 -9.14
N SER A 72 -7.52 -0.20 -8.00
CA SER A 72 -6.76 1.07 -7.92
C SER A 72 -5.28 0.81 -8.21
N PRO A 73 -4.61 1.63 -9.01
CA PRO A 73 -3.18 1.50 -9.33
C PRO A 73 -2.27 1.78 -8.13
N ASN A 74 -2.82 2.26 -7.03
CA ASN A 74 -2.09 2.71 -5.84
C ASN A 74 -2.18 1.75 -4.66
N SER A 75 -3.33 1.07 -4.46
CA SER A 75 -3.59 0.25 -3.27
C SER A 75 -2.60 -0.90 -3.12
N ALA A 76 -2.41 -1.70 -4.16
CA ALA A 76 -1.52 -2.86 -4.09
C ALA A 76 -0.03 -2.52 -3.95
N GLN A 77 0.38 -1.26 -4.05
CA GLN A 77 1.80 -0.88 -3.93
C GLN A 77 2.36 -1.24 -2.54
N THR A 78 1.73 -0.74 -1.49
CA THR A 78 2.14 -1.02 -0.10
C THR A 78 1.66 -2.39 0.38
N GLU A 79 0.49 -2.85 -0.08
CA GLU A 79 -0.03 -4.18 0.25
C GLU A 79 0.93 -5.28 -0.20
N ALA A 80 1.45 -5.21 -1.44
CA ALA A 80 2.40 -6.19 -1.96
C ALA A 80 3.74 -6.15 -1.22
N ALA A 81 4.25 -4.96 -0.89
CA ALA A 81 5.46 -4.83 -0.09
C ALA A 81 5.28 -5.44 1.31
N CYS A 82 4.15 -5.17 1.97
CA CYS A 82 3.81 -5.70 3.29
C CYS A 82 3.62 -7.22 3.25
N ALA A 83 2.83 -7.73 2.29
CA ALA A 83 2.59 -9.16 2.12
C ALA A 83 3.90 -9.95 1.97
N GLY A 84 4.81 -9.44 1.12
CA GLY A 84 6.12 -10.04 0.94
C GLY A 84 7.00 -9.95 2.19
N ALA A 85 7.02 -8.79 2.87
CA ALA A 85 7.81 -8.59 4.08
C ALA A 85 7.43 -9.55 5.20
N LEU A 86 6.14 -9.89 5.31
CA LEU A 86 5.58 -10.72 6.38
C LEU A 86 5.24 -12.14 5.95
N HIS A 87 5.46 -12.52 4.70
CA HIS A 87 5.11 -13.82 4.13
C HIS A 87 3.61 -14.15 4.26
N LEU A 88 2.76 -13.15 3.96
CA LEU A 88 1.31 -13.26 4.02
C LEU A 88 0.70 -13.30 2.63
N CYS A 89 -0.47 -13.94 2.53
CA CYS A 89 -1.35 -13.83 1.38
C CYS A 89 -2.53 -12.92 1.75
N LEU A 90 -2.68 -11.82 1.02
CA LEU A 90 -3.69 -10.80 1.24
C LEU A 90 -4.68 -10.74 0.06
N ALA A 91 -5.77 -10.01 0.22
CA ALA A 91 -6.83 -9.85 -0.77
C ALA A 91 -7.55 -11.18 -1.10
N GLY A 92 -7.77 -11.49 -2.39
CA GLY A 92 -8.53 -12.66 -2.80
C GLY A 92 -10.04 -12.41 -2.85
N ASP A 93 -10.80 -13.48 -3.05
CA ASP A 93 -12.24 -13.43 -3.23
C ASP A 93 -12.96 -12.82 -2.03
N ALA A 94 -13.89 -11.93 -2.27
CA ALA A 94 -14.66 -11.26 -1.21
C ALA A 94 -16.17 -11.34 -1.50
N SER A 95 -16.97 -11.53 -0.44
CA SER A 95 -18.43 -11.52 -0.54
C SER A 95 -18.97 -10.11 -0.33
N TYR A 96 -19.70 -9.60 -1.32
CA TYR A 96 -20.44 -8.33 -1.25
C TYR A 96 -21.92 -8.59 -1.49
N PHE A 97 -22.75 -8.31 -0.48
CA PHE A 97 -24.21 -8.51 -0.56
C PHE A 97 -24.59 -9.92 -1.04
N GLY A 98 -23.88 -10.96 -0.56
CA GLY A 98 -24.14 -12.36 -0.91
C GLY A 98 -23.59 -12.79 -2.28
N LYS A 99 -22.90 -11.91 -3.01
CA LYS A 99 -22.21 -12.25 -4.27
C LYS A 99 -20.71 -12.34 -4.07
N ILE A 100 -20.11 -13.43 -4.53
CA ILE A 100 -18.66 -13.60 -4.52
C ILE A 100 -18.07 -12.80 -5.69
N VAL A 101 -17.21 -11.83 -5.36
CA VAL A 101 -16.41 -11.07 -6.32
C VAL A 101 -15.00 -11.62 -6.31
N LYS A 102 -14.58 -12.20 -7.42
CA LYS A 102 -13.22 -12.71 -7.59
C LYS A 102 -12.24 -11.55 -7.64
N LYS A 103 -11.20 -11.61 -6.82
CA LYS A 103 -10.10 -10.66 -6.79
C LYS A 103 -8.77 -11.40 -6.80
N PRO A 104 -7.72 -10.86 -7.44
CA PRO A 104 -6.41 -11.47 -7.38
C PRO A 104 -5.87 -11.45 -5.95
N PHE A 105 -5.08 -12.47 -5.62
CA PHE A 105 -4.32 -12.50 -4.38
C PHE A 105 -3.06 -11.65 -4.49
N ILE A 106 -2.57 -11.19 -3.34
CA ILE A 106 -1.35 -10.41 -3.18
C ILE A 106 -0.47 -11.11 -2.15
N GLY A 107 0.72 -11.53 -2.56
CA GLY A 107 1.63 -12.32 -1.72
C GLY A 107 1.55 -13.81 -1.95
N ASP A 108 2.30 -14.54 -1.14
CA ASP A 108 2.36 -16.00 -1.13
C ASP A 108 1.74 -16.54 0.16
N ASP A 109 0.95 -17.60 0.07
CA ASP A 109 0.32 -18.27 1.22
C ASP A 109 1.34 -19.17 1.93
N LEU A 110 2.32 -18.56 2.61
CA LEU A 110 3.37 -19.27 3.31
C LEU A 110 3.04 -19.53 4.80
N ARG A 111 2.15 -18.75 5.37
CA ARG A 111 1.63 -18.91 6.73
C ARG A 111 0.28 -18.22 6.91
N PRO A 112 -0.54 -18.64 7.87
CA PRO A 112 -1.79 -17.96 8.18
C PRO A 112 -1.54 -16.56 8.76
N VAL A 113 -2.54 -15.67 8.60
CA VAL A 113 -2.57 -14.37 9.26
C VAL A 113 -2.84 -14.54 10.75
N GLU A 114 -2.06 -13.88 11.58
CA GLU A 114 -2.13 -13.94 13.04
C GLU A 114 -2.45 -12.56 13.64
N ALA A 115 -2.97 -12.50 14.86
CA ALA A 115 -3.23 -11.23 15.55
C ALA A 115 -1.96 -10.40 15.75
N GLU A 116 -0.81 -11.05 15.95
CA GLU A 116 0.51 -10.44 16.06
C GLU A 116 0.95 -9.71 14.80
N ASP A 117 0.36 -10.02 13.65
CA ASP A 117 0.68 -9.31 12.40
C ASP A 117 0.25 -7.86 12.44
N ILE A 118 -0.75 -7.49 13.25
CA ILE A 118 -1.11 -6.10 13.51
C ILE A 118 0.09 -5.36 14.12
N VAL A 119 0.77 -5.97 15.09
CA VAL A 119 1.96 -5.37 15.72
C VAL A 119 3.13 -5.32 14.74
N ARG A 120 3.35 -6.41 13.98
CA ARG A 120 4.43 -6.48 12.98
C ARG A 120 4.25 -5.41 11.89
N VAL A 121 3.04 -5.23 11.37
CA VAL A 121 2.73 -4.19 10.38
C VAL A 121 2.97 -2.78 10.96
N ASN A 122 2.56 -2.54 12.20
CA ASN A 122 2.82 -1.25 12.85
C ASN A 122 4.32 -0.97 13.00
N VAL A 123 5.12 -1.97 13.40
CA VAL A 123 6.58 -1.82 13.45
C VAL A 123 7.14 -1.47 12.07
N LEU A 124 6.68 -2.15 11.02
CA LEU A 124 7.10 -1.87 9.65
C LEU A 124 6.71 -0.45 9.20
N LEU A 125 5.48 -0.02 9.54
CA LEU A 125 4.99 1.33 9.29
C LEU A 125 5.84 2.40 9.96
N TYR A 126 6.11 2.26 11.28
CA TYR A 126 6.95 3.23 12.00
C TYR A 126 8.37 3.29 11.45
N ARG A 127 8.98 2.16 11.12
CA ARG A 127 10.31 2.15 10.48
C ARG A 127 10.29 2.88 9.13
N SER A 128 9.27 2.64 8.32
CA SER A 128 9.10 3.34 7.03
C SER A 128 8.95 4.84 7.20
N ALA A 129 8.18 5.27 8.20
CA ALA A 129 7.98 6.68 8.52
C ALA A 129 9.29 7.35 8.96
N VAL A 130 10.05 6.72 9.87
CA VAL A 130 11.34 7.22 10.33
C VAL A 130 12.36 7.35 9.19
N ILE A 131 12.43 6.35 8.31
CA ILE A 131 13.32 6.42 7.12
C ILE A 131 12.88 7.59 6.23
N GLY A 132 11.58 7.75 5.98
CA GLY A 132 11.04 8.85 5.19
C GLY A 132 11.36 10.22 5.79
N GLU A 133 11.18 10.37 7.10
CA GLU A 133 11.50 11.60 7.84
C GLU A 133 12.99 11.96 7.73
N ILE A 134 13.87 10.99 7.95
CA ILE A 134 15.33 11.19 7.81
C ILE A 134 15.66 11.66 6.40
N LEU A 135 15.09 11.04 5.37
CA LEU A 135 15.34 11.45 3.99
C LEU A 135 14.84 12.86 3.70
N CYS A 136 13.67 13.24 4.22
CA CYS A 136 13.16 14.60 4.08
C CYS A 136 14.05 15.64 4.79
N LEU A 137 14.51 15.35 6.01
CA LEU A 137 15.42 16.23 6.76
C LEU A 137 16.78 16.39 6.05
N LEU A 138 17.33 15.32 5.50
CA LEU A 138 18.55 15.37 4.71
C LEU A 138 18.37 16.21 3.44
N ALA A 139 17.25 16.04 2.74
CA ALA A 139 16.94 16.83 1.56
C ALA A 139 16.81 18.33 1.91
N LEU A 140 16.11 18.64 3.01
CA LEU A 140 15.99 20.02 3.50
C LEU A 140 17.36 20.61 3.84
N LEU A 141 18.20 19.87 4.54
CA LEU A 141 19.56 20.30 4.89
C LEU A 141 20.40 20.64 3.64
N VAL A 142 20.33 19.78 2.62
CA VAL A 142 21.02 20.06 1.34
C VAL A 142 20.53 21.35 0.72
N VAL A 143 19.19 21.55 0.62
CA VAL A 143 18.60 22.76 0.02
C VAL A 143 18.96 24.03 0.81
N THR A 144 19.18 23.92 2.13
CA THR A 144 19.51 25.08 2.97
C THR A 144 21.00 25.43 2.96
N LEU A 145 21.87 24.48 2.55
CA LEU A 145 23.33 24.69 2.50
C LEU A 145 23.84 25.15 1.13
N PHE A 146 23.04 24.96 0.08
CA PHE A 146 23.34 25.33 -1.31
C PHE A 146 22.31 26.26 -1.92
#